data_857dce15e710d6874215209a7a805518
#
_entry.id   857dce15e710d6874215209a7a805518
#
_cell.length_a   1.000
_cell.length_b   1.000
_cell.length_c   1.000
_cell.angle_alpha   90.00
_cell.angle_beta   90.00
_cell.angle_gamma   90.00
#
_symmetry.space_group_name_H-M   'P 1'
#
loop_
_entity.id
_entity.type
_entity.pdbx_description
1 polymer ?
#
loop_
_entity_poly.entity_id
_entity_poly.type
_entity_poly.pdbx_seq_one_letter_code
_entity_poly.pdbx_strand_id
1 'polypeptide(L)'
;GGSGDNSVLSALFTRSKEKPVPAPNVGFDAMDGILFISRGTAVILLGIYIGYLVFQLRTHAFLYEAPEHEQIEEQQEEVEMSPKASIIALLVVTIITSFNADYLVSAIDDVANEYSISKVFISTILLPIVGNAAEHVTSVWMASKEKMEIALSVSVGSSVQICLGLVPLLVLVGWFVGQPLTLYFHDFETINLVVSVLLVNSLIQDGKSNYLEGALLVALYFVIALSFWVQPY
;
A
#
# COMPACT_ATOMS: atom_id res chain seq x y z
N GLY A 1 -42.82 2.61 34.86
CA GLY A 1 -42.35 3.24 33.62
C GLY A 1 -40.93 2.85 33.32
N GLY A 2 -40.68 1.98 32.35
CA GLY A 2 -39.32 1.58 32.01
C GLY A 2 -39.25 0.29 31.20
N SER A 3 -40.19 0.09 30.28
CA SER A 3 -40.22 -1.17 29.49
C SER A 3 -40.08 -0.94 27.97
N GLY A 4 -39.69 0.25 27.53
CA GLY A 4 -39.62 0.63 26.12
C GLY A 4 -38.25 0.54 25.45
N ASP A 5 -37.14 0.64 26.19
CA ASP A 5 -35.84 0.83 25.60
C ASP A 5 -35.09 -0.47 25.17
N ASN A 6 -35.49 -1.60 25.75
CA ASN A 6 -34.81 -2.87 25.42
C ASN A 6 -35.29 -3.49 24.10
N SER A 7 -36.46 -3.10 23.58
CA SER A 7 -37.00 -3.65 22.32
C SER A 7 -36.33 -3.05 21.08
N VAL A 8 -35.95 -1.78 21.14
CA VAL A 8 -35.26 -1.09 20.02
C VAL A 8 -33.82 -1.58 19.90
N LEU A 9 -33.10 -1.72 21.03
CA LEU A 9 -31.76 -2.27 21.05
C LEU A 9 -31.71 -3.74 20.59
N SER A 10 -32.65 -4.57 21.05
CA SER A 10 -32.76 -5.96 20.58
C SER A 10 -33.05 -6.06 19.08
N ALA A 11 -33.87 -5.14 18.53
CA ALA A 11 -34.15 -5.10 17.09
C ALA A 11 -32.93 -4.68 16.25
N LEU A 12 -32.07 -3.81 16.76
CA LEU A 12 -30.82 -3.42 16.09
C LEU A 12 -29.80 -4.56 16.10
N PHE A 13 -29.70 -5.34 17.16
CA PHE A 13 -28.80 -6.49 17.25
C PHE A 13 -29.33 -7.76 16.57
N THR A 14 -30.63 -7.90 16.38
CA THR A 14 -31.24 -9.07 15.70
C THR A 14 -31.17 -8.93 14.17
N ARG A 15 -30.94 -7.72 13.62
CA ARG A 15 -30.79 -7.50 12.19
C ARG A 15 -29.48 -8.07 11.61
N SER A 16 -28.59 -8.51 12.47
CA SER A 16 -27.31 -9.14 12.11
C SER A 16 -27.38 -10.63 11.72
N LYS A 17 -28.59 -11.23 11.73
CA LYS A 17 -28.82 -12.64 11.34
C LYS A 17 -29.68 -12.82 10.10
N GLU A 18 -29.81 -11.81 9.26
CA GLU A 18 -30.35 -12.04 7.93
C GLU A 18 -29.36 -12.97 7.17
N LYS A 19 -29.87 -14.15 6.80
CA LYS A 19 -29.15 -15.07 5.90
C LYS A 19 -28.74 -14.27 4.68
N PRO A 20 -27.49 -14.43 4.18
CA PRO A 20 -27.07 -13.77 2.95
C PRO A 20 -28.11 -14.07 1.87
N VAL A 21 -28.65 -13.02 1.26
CA VAL A 21 -29.50 -13.15 0.08
C VAL A 21 -28.71 -13.97 -0.95
N PRO A 22 -29.23 -15.11 -1.45
CA PRO A 22 -28.51 -15.86 -2.46
C PRO A 22 -28.20 -14.92 -3.63
N ALA A 23 -26.93 -14.77 -3.98
CA ALA A 23 -26.54 -14.05 -5.17
C ALA A 23 -27.29 -14.64 -6.38
N PRO A 24 -27.75 -13.82 -7.35
CA PRO A 24 -28.42 -14.31 -8.52
C PRO A 24 -27.55 -15.38 -9.19
N ASN A 25 -28.13 -16.54 -9.50
CA ASN A 25 -27.50 -17.67 -10.21
C ASN A 25 -27.02 -17.25 -11.60
N VAL A 26 -25.93 -16.52 -11.63
CA VAL A 26 -25.04 -16.47 -12.79
C VAL A 26 -24.08 -17.63 -12.56
N GLY A 27 -24.06 -18.64 -13.42
CA GLY A 27 -23.42 -19.96 -13.25
C GLY A 27 -21.90 -19.96 -13.11
N PHE A 28 -21.38 -19.05 -12.30
CA PHE A 28 -20.01 -19.00 -11.82
C PHE A 28 -19.99 -19.31 -10.33
N ASP A 29 -19.12 -20.20 -9.89
CA ASP A 29 -18.78 -20.29 -8.47
C ASP A 29 -18.33 -18.92 -7.96
N ALA A 30 -18.67 -18.56 -6.73
CA ALA A 30 -18.36 -17.23 -6.18
C ALA A 30 -16.85 -16.88 -6.30
N MET A 31 -15.98 -17.88 -6.20
CA MET A 31 -14.53 -17.72 -6.35
C MET A 31 -14.14 -17.39 -7.81
N ASP A 32 -14.76 -18.04 -8.79
CA ASP A 32 -14.49 -17.76 -10.21
C ASP A 32 -14.92 -16.34 -10.60
N GLY A 33 -16.04 -15.86 -10.03
CA GLY A 33 -16.48 -14.48 -10.18
C GLY A 33 -15.47 -13.47 -9.62
N ILE A 34 -14.95 -13.72 -8.41
CA ILE A 34 -13.93 -12.88 -7.77
C ILE A 34 -12.64 -12.87 -8.59
N LEU A 35 -12.19 -14.04 -9.08
CA LEU A 35 -10.99 -14.14 -9.91
C LEU A 35 -11.17 -13.40 -11.24
N PHE A 36 -12.32 -13.51 -11.88
CA PHE A 36 -12.61 -12.82 -13.14
C PHE A 36 -12.55 -11.29 -12.96
N ILE A 37 -13.22 -10.76 -11.92
CA ILE A 37 -13.21 -9.32 -11.60
C ILE A 37 -11.80 -8.87 -11.25
N SER A 38 -11.08 -9.62 -10.40
CA SER A 38 -9.72 -9.28 -9.99
C SER A 38 -8.74 -9.20 -11.17
N ARG A 39 -8.80 -10.15 -12.09
CA ARG A 39 -7.95 -10.18 -13.30
C ARG A 39 -8.28 -9.03 -14.24
N GLY A 40 -9.57 -8.77 -14.49
CA GLY A 40 -10.02 -7.65 -15.31
C GLY A 40 -9.58 -6.31 -14.71
N THR A 41 -9.79 -6.12 -13.41
CA THR A 41 -9.33 -4.92 -12.68
C THR A 41 -7.81 -4.78 -12.71
N ALA A 42 -7.06 -5.87 -12.55
CA ALA A 42 -5.60 -5.84 -12.62
C ALA A 42 -5.08 -5.36 -13.97
N VAL A 43 -5.69 -5.80 -15.09
CA VAL A 43 -5.34 -5.31 -16.44
C VAL A 43 -5.58 -3.81 -16.56
N ILE A 44 -6.73 -3.32 -16.06
CA ILE A 44 -7.09 -1.90 -16.12
C ILE A 44 -6.11 -1.07 -15.28
N LEU A 45 -5.84 -1.47 -14.03
CA LEU A 45 -4.94 -0.76 -13.12
C LEU A 45 -3.52 -0.70 -13.68
N LEU A 46 -3.01 -1.80 -14.21
CA LEU A 46 -1.69 -1.85 -14.84
C LEU A 46 -1.63 -0.94 -16.07
N GLY A 47 -2.70 -0.90 -16.88
CA GLY A 47 -2.82 0.04 -18.00
C GLY A 47 -2.78 1.50 -17.57
N ILE A 48 -3.49 1.83 -16.48
CA ILE A 48 -3.45 3.17 -15.87
C ILE A 48 -2.04 3.49 -15.36
N TYR A 49 -1.38 2.53 -14.72
CA TYR A 49 -0.01 2.71 -14.22
C TYR A 49 0.99 2.98 -15.36
N ILE A 50 0.90 2.23 -16.46
CA ILE A 50 1.73 2.49 -17.65
C ILE A 50 1.46 3.88 -18.20
N GLY A 51 0.18 4.28 -18.29
CA GLY A 51 -0.22 5.63 -18.69
C GLY A 51 0.37 6.71 -17.76
N TYR A 52 0.34 6.48 -16.46
CA TYR A 52 0.96 7.34 -15.46
C TYR A 52 2.48 7.47 -15.65
N LEU A 53 3.18 6.35 -15.90
CA LEU A 53 4.63 6.39 -16.19
C LEU A 53 4.95 7.16 -17.48
N VAL A 54 4.16 6.97 -18.54
CA VAL A 54 4.31 7.73 -19.79
C VAL A 54 4.05 9.22 -19.56
N PHE A 55 3.06 9.56 -18.75
CA PHE A 55 2.76 10.94 -18.36
C PHE A 55 3.96 11.55 -17.61
N GLN A 56 4.43 10.88 -16.56
CA GLN A 56 5.50 11.37 -15.69
C GLN A 56 6.85 11.45 -16.40
N LEU A 57 7.21 10.44 -17.20
CA LEU A 57 8.57 10.31 -17.75
C LEU A 57 8.73 10.93 -19.14
N ARG A 58 7.63 11.14 -19.89
CA ARG A 58 7.71 11.61 -21.29
C ARG A 58 6.90 12.84 -21.59
N THR A 59 5.60 12.82 -21.29
CA THR A 59 4.71 13.88 -21.77
C THR A 59 4.72 15.11 -20.89
N HIS A 60 4.90 14.95 -19.60
CA HIS A 60 4.86 16.02 -18.60
C HIS A 60 6.03 15.92 -17.62
N ALA A 61 7.19 15.48 -18.08
CA ALA A 61 8.40 15.38 -17.27
C ALA A 61 8.75 16.72 -16.59
N PHE A 62 8.49 17.84 -17.25
CA PHE A 62 8.74 19.19 -16.74
C PHE A 62 8.01 19.51 -15.42
N LEU A 63 6.91 18.81 -15.10
CA LEU A 63 6.21 18.98 -13.81
C LEU A 63 6.94 18.33 -12.63
N TYR A 64 7.88 17.45 -12.93
CA TYR A 64 8.64 16.67 -11.94
C TYR A 64 10.13 17.02 -11.95
N GLU A 65 10.54 17.98 -12.78
CA GLU A 65 11.90 18.50 -12.80
C GLU A 65 12.12 19.40 -11.57
N ALA A 66 13.26 19.21 -10.91
CA ALA A 66 13.64 20.07 -9.79
C ALA A 66 13.81 21.54 -10.26
N PRO A 67 13.58 22.53 -9.38
CA PRO A 67 13.83 23.94 -9.67
C PRO A 67 15.24 24.16 -10.24
N GLU A 68 15.42 25.13 -11.15
CA GLU A 68 16.70 25.37 -11.83
C GLU A 68 17.90 25.47 -10.89
N HIS A 69 17.72 26.00 -9.70
CA HIS A 69 18.80 26.09 -8.69
C HIS A 69 19.25 24.70 -8.19
N GLU A 70 18.34 23.76 -8.01
CA GLU A 70 18.65 22.39 -7.58
C GLU A 70 19.26 21.57 -8.72
N GLN A 71 18.84 21.81 -9.96
CA GLN A 71 19.45 21.17 -11.14
C GLN A 71 20.92 21.56 -11.33
N ILE A 72 21.32 22.79 -10.96
CA ILE A 72 22.71 23.24 -11.03
C ILE A 72 23.56 22.54 -9.97
N GLU A 73 23.02 22.30 -8.77
CA GLU A 73 23.71 21.55 -7.73
C GLU A 73 23.83 20.07 -8.08
N GLU A 74 22.78 19.44 -8.62
CA GLU A 74 22.82 18.05 -9.10
C GLU A 74 23.79 17.83 -10.27
N GLN A 75 23.95 18.82 -11.16
CA GLN A 75 24.92 18.74 -12.26
C GLN A 75 26.39 18.87 -11.81
N GLN A 76 26.62 19.37 -10.60
CA GLN A 76 27.96 19.43 -9.99
C GLN A 76 28.32 18.16 -9.21
N GLU A 77 27.34 17.30 -8.89
CA GLU A 77 27.61 15.99 -8.31
C GLU A 77 28.19 15.08 -9.40
N GLU A 78 29.42 14.62 -9.20
CA GLU A 78 30.07 13.66 -10.10
C GLU A 78 29.27 12.35 -10.11
N VAL A 79 29.00 11.83 -11.31
CA VAL A 79 28.33 10.55 -11.49
C VAL A 79 29.21 9.44 -10.92
N GLU A 80 28.90 8.96 -9.71
CA GLU A 80 29.71 7.96 -9.00
C GLU A 80 29.70 6.59 -9.68
N MET A 81 28.62 6.23 -10.40
CA MET A 81 28.47 4.91 -11.02
C MET A 81 28.05 5.00 -12.48
N SER A 82 28.68 4.15 -13.33
CA SER A 82 28.23 4.00 -14.71
C SER A 82 26.86 3.31 -14.78
N PRO A 83 26.00 3.56 -15.80
CA PRO A 83 24.70 2.91 -15.94
C PRO A 83 24.75 1.37 -15.92
N LYS A 84 25.82 0.79 -16.49
CA LYS A 84 26.02 -0.67 -16.46
C LYS A 84 26.33 -1.18 -15.05
N ALA A 85 27.16 -0.46 -14.29
CA ALA A 85 27.48 -0.82 -12.91
C ALA A 85 26.23 -0.71 -12.02
N SER A 86 25.40 0.31 -12.23
CA SER A 86 24.13 0.48 -11.49
C SER A 86 23.15 -0.66 -11.76
N ILE A 87 23.01 -1.10 -13.02
CA ILE A 87 22.16 -2.25 -13.37
C ILE A 87 22.67 -3.53 -12.71
N ILE A 88 23.98 -3.78 -12.76
CA ILE A 88 24.56 -4.98 -12.12
C ILE A 88 24.38 -4.94 -10.61
N ALA A 89 24.65 -3.79 -9.98
CA ALA A 89 24.44 -3.61 -8.55
C ALA A 89 22.97 -3.86 -8.16
N LEU A 90 22.02 -3.31 -8.92
CA LEU A 90 20.59 -3.52 -8.71
C LEU A 90 20.20 -5.00 -8.80
N LEU A 91 20.70 -5.72 -9.81
CA LEU A 91 20.44 -7.15 -9.97
C LEU A 91 21.00 -7.95 -8.79
N VAL A 92 22.24 -7.68 -8.37
CA VAL A 92 22.85 -8.36 -7.22
C VAL A 92 22.08 -8.11 -5.95
N VAL A 93 21.72 -6.84 -5.65
CA VAL A 93 20.92 -6.49 -4.48
C VAL A 93 19.54 -7.15 -4.54
N THR A 94 18.91 -7.17 -5.70
CA THR A 94 17.59 -7.83 -5.88
C THR A 94 17.67 -9.32 -5.55
N ILE A 95 18.71 -10.02 -6.02
CA ILE A 95 18.90 -11.46 -5.71
C ILE A 95 19.09 -11.65 -4.20
N ILE A 96 19.96 -10.86 -3.56
CA ILE A 96 20.21 -10.94 -2.11
C ILE A 96 18.90 -10.66 -1.34
N THR A 97 18.17 -9.64 -1.74
CA THR A 97 16.90 -9.27 -1.10
C THR A 97 15.86 -10.39 -1.26
N SER A 98 15.81 -11.06 -2.42
CA SER A 98 14.89 -12.19 -2.65
C SER A 98 15.14 -13.33 -1.65
N PHE A 99 16.41 -13.72 -1.44
CA PHE A 99 16.73 -14.73 -0.43
C PHE A 99 16.36 -14.29 0.99
N ASN A 100 16.63 -13.04 1.35
CA ASN A 100 16.23 -12.51 2.66
C ASN A 100 14.71 -12.46 2.84
N ALA A 101 13.96 -12.14 1.79
CA ALA A 101 12.51 -12.14 1.81
C ALA A 101 11.94 -13.54 2.07
N ASP A 102 12.50 -14.58 1.47
CA ASP A 102 12.08 -15.96 1.70
C ASP A 102 12.29 -16.38 3.17
N TYR A 103 13.44 -16.04 3.77
CA TYR A 103 13.69 -16.28 5.20
C TYR A 103 12.73 -15.50 6.08
N LEU A 104 12.47 -14.24 5.75
CA LEU A 104 11.57 -13.38 6.52
C LEU A 104 10.14 -13.92 6.50
N VAL A 105 9.63 -14.29 5.32
CA VAL A 105 8.29 -14.87 5.17
C VAL A 105 8.17 -16.19 5.93
N SER A 106 9.18 -17.07 5.86
CA SER A 106 9.17 -18.34 6.61
C SER A 106 9.20 -18.14 8.13
N ALA A 107 9.84 -17.08 8.61
CA ALA A 107 9.91 -16.76 10.03
C ALA A 107 8.61 -16.18 10.61
N ILE A 108 7.69 -15.68 9.77
CA ILE A 108 6.42 -15.08 10.24
C ILE A 108 5.61 -16.08 11.07
N ASP A 109 5.51 -17.32 10.61
CA ASP A 109 4.73 -18.35 11.29
C ASP A 109 5.31 -18.69 12.67
N ASP A 110 6.64 -18.78 12.77
CA ASP A 110 7.34 -19.07 14.02
C ASP A 110 7.19 -17.93 15.02
N VAL A 111 7.39 -16.69 14.57
CA VAL A 111 7.24 -15.48 15.39
C VAL A 111 5.79 -15.31 15.85
N ALA A 112 4.82 -15.51 14.97
CA ALA A 112 3.40 -15.41 15.30
C ALA A 112 3.01 -16.41 16.40
N ASN A 113 3.50 -17.64 16.31
CA ASN A 113 3.20 -18.69 17.28
C ASN A 113 3.95 -18.50 18.61
N GLU A 114 5.24 -18.13 18.57
CA GLU A 114 6.07 -17.95 19.76
C GLU A 114 5.61 -16.78 20.63
N TYR A 115 5.30 -15.64 19.99
CA TYR A 115 4.91 -14.42 20.68
C TYR A 115 3.40 -14.19 20.75
N SER A 116 2.59 -15.12 20.24
CA SER A 116 1.12 -15.01 20.17
C SER A 116 0.64 -13.70 19.49
N ILE A 117 1.35 -13.28 18.42
CA ILE A 117 1.04 -12.10 17.65
C ILE A 117 0.27 -12.51 16.38
N SER A 118 -0.77 -11.74 16.01
CA SER A 118 -1.51 -11.98 14.78
C SER A 118 -0.59 -11.94 13.55
N LYS A 119 -0.68 -12.93 12.66
CA LYS A 119 0.04 -12.94 11.38
C LYS A 119 -0.31 -11.74 10.52
N VAL A 120 -1.57 -11.30 10.58
CA VAL A 120 -2.05 -10.11 9.86
C VAL A 120 -1.35 -8.86 10.39
N PHE A 121 -1.20 -8.72 11.71
CA PHE A 121 -0.45 -7.61 12.29
C PHE A 121 1.03 -7.61 11.84
N ILE A 122 1.68 -8.78 11.85
CA ILE A 122 3.07 -8.89 11.41
C ILE A 122 3.18 -8.48 9.93
N SER A 123 2.32 -9.01 9.06
CA SER A 123 2.39 -8.78 7.62
C SER A 123 1.94 -7.37 7.21
N THR A 124 0.99 -6.75 7.92
CA THR A 124 0.42 -5.46 7.55
C THR A 124 1.13 -4.28 8.22
N ILE A 125 1.68 -4.47 9.42
CA ILE A 125 2.30 -3.40 10.20
C ILE A 125 3.82 -3.57 10.32
N LEU A 126 4.30 -4.71 10.83
CA LEU A 126 5.73 -4.87 11.11
C LEU A 126 6.57 -5.06 9.85
N LEU A 127 6.13 -5.92 8.94
CA LEU A 127 6.85 -6.21 7.72
C LEU A 127 7.03 -4.98 6.80
N PRO A 128 5.99 -4.12 6.58
CA PRO A 128 6.14 -2.91 5.79
C PRO A 128 7.08 -1.87 6.40
N ILE A 129 7.22 -1.79 7.72
CA ILE A 129 8.22 -0.91 8.35
C ILE A 129 9.63 -1.29 7.90
N VAL A 130 9.94 -2.59 7.88
CA VAL A 130 11.25 -3.10 7.44
C VAL A 130 11.39 -2.99 5.91
N GLY A 131 10.35 -3.42 5.18
CA GLY A 131 10.36 -3.43 3.71
C GLY A 131 10.49 -2.05 3.08
N ASN A 132 9.88 -1.03 3.70
CA ASN A 132 9.90 0.35 3.24
C ASN A 132 10.86 1.24 4.05
N ALA A 133 11.85 0.65 4.73
CA ALA A 133 12.79 1.41 5.56
C ALA A 133 13.58 2.45 4.76
N ALA A 134 13.96 2.13 3.52
CA ALA A 134 14.68 3.04 2.63
C ALA A 134 13.84 4.27 2.28
N GLU A 135 12.57 4.08 1.94
CA GLU A 135 11.62 5.16 1.64
C GLU A 135 11.37 6.04 2.87
N HIS A 136 11.23 5.44 4.06
CA HIS A 136 11.08 6.20 5.31
C HIS A 136 12.30 7.08 5.57
N VAL A 137 13.51 6.51 5.50
CA VAL A 137 14.75 7.26 5.74
C VAL A 137 14.92 8.37 4.71
N THR A 138 14.71 8.08 3.42
CA THR A 138 14.83 9.05 2.35
C THR A 138 13.84 10.19 2.49
N SER A 139 12.56 9.88 2.77
CA SER A 139 11.51 10.89 2.93
C SER A 139 11.79 11.81 4.11
N VAL A 140 12.17 11.25 5.28
CA VAL A 140 12.51 12.04 6.46
C VAL A 140 13.76 12.91 6.20
N TRP A 141 14.78 12.37 5.55
CA TRP A 141 15.98 13.11 5.22
C TRP A 141 15.69 14.27 4.25
N MET A 142 14.94 14.02 3.17
CA MET A 142 14.59 15.07 2.22
C MET A 142 13.71 16.15 2.84
N ALA A 143 12.75 15.77 3.69
CA ALA A 143 11.95 16.73 4.46
C ALA A 143 12.81 17.57 5.41
N SER A 144 13.83 16.99 6.06
CA SER A 144 14.75 17.72 6.92
C SER A 144 15.66 18.71 6.19
N LYS A 145 15.84 18.51 4.86
CA LYS A 145 16.55 19.43 3.96
C LYS A 145 15.62 20.44 3.29
N GLU A 146 14.38 20.55 3.75
CA GLU A 146 13.34 21.42 3.19
C GLU A 146 12.90 21.03 1.76
N LYS A 147 13.29 19.84 1.27
CA LYS A 147 12.89 19.28 -0.02
C LYS A 147 11.61 18.45 0.12
N MET A 148 10.51 19.09 0.51
CA MET A 148 9.24 18.43 0.81
C MET A 148 8.62 17.75 -0.43
N GLU A 149 8.82 18.32 -1.62
CA GLU A 149 8.32 17.75 -2.88
C GLU A 149 8.93 16.36 -3.15
N ILE A 150 10.23 16.20 -2.90
CA ILE A 150 10.92 14.91 -3.05
C ILE A 150 10.42 13.93 -1.98
N ALA A 151 10.26 14.38 -0.72
CA ALA A 151 9.74 13.54 0.35
C ALA A 151 8.34 13.00 0.05
N LEU A 152 7.44 13.85 -0.47
CA LEU A 152 6.10 13.45 -0.89
C LEU A 152 6.13 12.56 -2.13
N SER A 153 6.97 12.87 -3.12
CA SER A 153 7.13 12.05 -4.33
C SER A 153 7.60 10.63 -3.99
N VAL A 154 8.54 10.46 -3.07
CA VAL A 154 8.99 9.14 -2.63
C VAL A 154 7.87 8.41 -1.91
N SER A 155 7.16 9.05 -0.96
CA SER A 155 6.14 8.39 -0.13
C SER A 155 4.87 8.05 -0.91
N VAL A 156 4.33 9.02 -1.66
CA VAL A 156 3.09 8.84 -2.44
C VAL A 156 3.37 8.06 -3.71
N GLY A 157 4.49 8.34 -4.38
CA GLY A 157 4.90 7.67 -5.62
C GLY A 157 5.11 6.18 -5.43
N SER A 158 5.80 5.76 -4.36
CA SER A 158 5.96 4.34 -4.03
C SER A 158 4.63 3.67 -3.71
N SER A 159 3.72 4.34 -3.01
CA SER A 159 2.37 3.83 -2.74
C SER A 159 1.56 3.62 -4.03
N VAL A 160 1.61 4.57 -4.96
CA VAL A 160 0.99 4.46 -6.29
C VAL A 160 1.61 3.31 -7.09
N GLN A 161 2.95 3.18 -7.06
CA GLN A 161 3.67 2.10 -7.74
C GLN A 161 3.24 0.71 -7.22
N ILE A 162 3.08 0.55 -5.91
CA ILE A 162 2.62 -0.71 -5.32
C ILE A 162 1.16 -0.97 -5.68
N CYS A 163 0.26 0.00 -5.46
CA CYS A 163 -1.17 -0.21 -5.65
C CYS A 163 -1.59 -0.38 -7.12
N LEU A 164 -1.03 0.40 -8.04
CA LEU A 164 -1.42 0.38 -9.45
C LEU A 164 -0.48 -0.47 -10.33
N GLY A 165 0.76 -0.69 -9.89
CA GLY A 165 1.76 -1.45 -10.63
C GLY A 165 1.97 -2.86 -10.08
N LEU A 166 2.58 -2.97 -8.89
CA LEU A 166 3.05 -4.26 -8.37
C LEU A 166 1.90 -5.21 -8.03
N VAL A 167 0.90 -4.78 -7.26
CA VAL A 167 -0.21 -5.65 -6.83
C VAL A 167 -0.99 -6.19 -8.04
N PRO A 168 -1.42 -5.37 -9.03
CA PRO A 168 -2.03 -5.88 -10.25
C PRO A 168 -1.12 -6.80 -11.06
N LEU A 169 0.18 -6.48 -11.15
CA LEU A 169 1.15 -7.34 -11.83
C LEU A 169 1.22 -8.73 -11.19
N LEU A 170 1.25 -8.81 -9.85
CA LEU A 170 1.25 -10.09 -9.14
C LEU A 170 -0.01 -10.91 -9.41
N VAL A 171 -1.18 -10.30 -9.50
CA VAL A 171 -2.43 -10.98 -9.88
C VAL A 171 -2.33 -11.56 -11.28
N LEU A 172 -1.77 -10.82 -12.24
CA LEU A 172 -1.58 -11.32 -13.62
C LEU A 172 -0.54 -12.43 -13.68
N VAL A 173 0.59 -12.27 -13.00
CA VAL A 173 1.62 -13.33 -12.89
C VAL A 173 1.03 -14.57 -12.24
N GLY A 174 0.29 -14.42 -11.13
CA GLY A 174 -0.44 -15.52 -10.49
C GLY A 174 -1.37 -16.25 -11.45
N TRP A 175 -2.08 -15.50 -12.30
CA TRP A 175 -2.93 -16.10 -13.33
C TRP A 175 -2.14 -16.97 -14.32
N PHE A 176 -0.97 -16.50 -14.80
CA PHE A 176 -0.11 -17.27 -15.71
C PHE A 176 0.50 -18.51 -15.05
N VAL A 177 0.83 -18.44 -13.78
CA VAL A 177 1.43 -19.55 -13.00
C VAL A 177 0.36 -20.50 -12.44
N GLY A 178 -0.93 -20.17 -12.60
CA GLY A 178 -2.04 -21.00 -12.11
C GLY A 178 -2.33 -20.83 -10.61
N GLN A 179 -1.85 -19.75 -10.00
CA GLN A 179 -2.15 -19.41 -8.60
C GLN A 179 -3.35 -18.45 -8.50
N PRO A 180 -4.35 -18.73 -7.64
CA PRO A 180 -5.58 -17.95 -7.55
C PRO A 180 -5.40 -16.67 -6.72
N LEU A 181 -4.55 -15.74 -7.17
CA LEU A 181 -4.40 -14.44 -6.54
C LEU A 181 -5.56 -13.51 -6.90
N THR A 182 -6.11 -12.82 -5.91
CA THR A 182 -7.25 -11.90 -6.06
C THR A 182 -6.93 -10.52 -5.53
N LEU A 183 -7.68 -9.50 -5.97
CA LEU A 183 -7.72 -8.16 -5.39
C LEU A 183 -8.81 -8.02 -4.32
N TYR A 184 -9.34 -9.13 -3.85
CA TYR A 184 -10.32 -9.14 -2.77
C TYR A 184 -9.60 -9.08 -1.42
N PHE A 185 -9.72 -7.94 -0.75
CA PHE A 185 -9.26 -7.70 0.60
C PHE A 185 -10.45 -7.76 1.56
N HIS A 186 -10.20 -8.04 2.83
CA HIS A 186 -11.25 -8.01 3.84
C HIS A 186 -11.79 -6.59 4.04
N ASP A 187 -13.05 -6.49 4.46
CA ASP A 187 -13.76 -5.20 4.60
C ASP A 187 -12.98 -4.23 5.50
N PHE A 188 -12.40 -4.72 6.59
CA PHE A 188 -11.64 -3.91 7.53
C PHE A 188 -10.38 -3.31 6.88
N GLU A 189 -9.61 -4.10 6.13
CA GLU A 189 -8.42 -3.66 5.41
C GLU A 189 -8.79 -2.64 4.33
N THR A 190 -9.86 -2.91 3.61
CA THR A 190 -10.38 -2.02 2.56
C THR A 190 -10.82 -0.68 3.13
N ILE A 191 -11.56 -0.66 4.25
CA ILE A 191 -12.01 0.56 4.91
C ILE A 191 -10.80 1.38 5.39
N ASN A 192 -9.83 0.74 6.05
CA ASN A 192 -8.61 1.42 6.51
C ASN A 192 -7.83 2.04 5.35
N LEU A 193 -7.70 1.32 4.23
CA LEU A 193 -7.04 1.83 3.04
C LEU A 193 -7.76 3.07 2.50
N VAL A 194 -9.08 2.98 2.31
CA VAL A 194 -9.88 4.10 1.78
C VAL A 194 -9.79 5.32 2.68
N VAL A 195 -9.96 5.15 4.00
CA VAL A 195 -9.84 6.26 4.97
C VAL A 195 -8.47 6.88 4.95
N SER A 196 -7.40 6.07 4.90
CA SER A 196 -6.02 6.55 4.81
C SER A 196 -5.77 7.37 3.55
N VAL A 197 -6.22 6.88 2.39
CA VAL A 197 -6.08 7.58 1.10
C VAL A 197 -6.85 8.91 1.11
N LEU A 198 -8.09 8.92 1.61
CA LEU A 198 -8.89 10.15 1.70
C LEU A 198 -8.24 11.18 2.63
N LEU A 199 -7.70 10.74 3.77
CA LEU A 199 -7.05 11.63 4.73
C LEU A 199 -5.77 12.21 4.14
N VAL A 200 -4.88 11.38 3.56
CA VAL A 200 -3.66 11.84 2.90
C VAL A 200 -3.99 12.82 1.77
N ASN A 201 -4.95 12.46 0.91
CA ASN A 201 -5.36 13.34 -0.20
C ASN A 201 -5.88 14.71 0.30
N SER A 202 -6.64 14.71 1.40
CA SER A 202 -7.15 15.94 2.01
C SER A 202 -6.03 16.82 2.56
N LEU A 203 -4.97 16.22 3.13
CA LEU A 203 -3.85 16.94 3.74
C LEU A 203 -2.88 17.52 2.70
N ILE A 204 -2.69 16.86 1.55
CA ILE A 204 -1.77 17.36 0.52
C ILE A 204 -2.44 18.31 -0.48
N GLN A 205 -3.76 18.48 -0.44
CA GLN A 205 -4.53 19.19 -1.45
C GLN A 205 -4.21 20.70 -1.52
N ASP A 206 -3.85 21.31 -0.40
CA ASP A 206 -3.54 22.75 -0.34
C ASP A 206 -2.08 23.07 -0.71
N GLY A 207 -1.24 22.05 -0.98
CA GLY A 207 0.16 22.20 -1.35
C GLY A 207 1.04 22.75 -0.23
N LYS A 208 0.58 22.71 1.01
CA LYS A 208 1.32 23.11 2.20
C LYS A 208 1.43 21.96 3.17
N SER A 209 2.40 22.00 4.04
CA SER A 209 2.51 21.03 5.12
C SER A 209 2.85 21.72 6.44
N ASN A 210 2.33 21.18 7.53
CA ASN A 210 2.64 21.66 8.87
C ASN A 210 2.80 20.47 9.84
N TYR A 211 3.40 20.76 11.01
CA TYR A 211 3.69 19.72 12.00
C TYR A 211 2.42 19.03 12.53
N LEU A 212 1.28 19.72 12.56
CA LEU A 212 0.02 19.15 13.04
C LEU A 212 -0.53 18.10 12.07
N GLU A 213 -0.46 18.37 10.77
CA GLU A 213 -0.81 17.39 9.73
C GLU A 213 0.06 16.15 9.79
N GLY A 214 1.38 16.34 9.95
CA GLY A 214 2.30 15.23 10.18
C GLY A 214 1.96 14.42 11.42
N ALA A 215 1.63 15.09 12.53
CA ALA A 215 1.21 14.44 13.76
C ALA A 215 -0.09 13.64 13.60
N LEU A 216 -1.07 14.16 12.83
CA LEU A 216 -2.31 13.44 12.50
C LEU A 216 -2.06 12.18 11.68
N LEU A 217 -1.16 12.22 10.69
CA LEU A 217 -0.78 11.05 9.90
C LEU A 217 -0.11 9.97 10.76
N VAL A 218 0.80 10.36 11.65
CA VAL A 218 1.45 9.45 12.59
C VAL A 218 0.43 8.86 13.57
N ALA A 219 -0.48 9.68 14.09
CA ALA A 219 -1.54 9.22 14.98
C ALA A 219 -2.48 8.22 14.27
N LEU A 220 -2.87 8.49 13.02
CA LEU A 220 -3.65 7.57 12.20
C LEU A 220 -2.95 6.22 12.05
N TYR A 221 -1.64 6.23 11.74
CA TYR A 221 -0.86 4.99 11.63
C TYR A 221 -0.90 4.17 12.92
N PHE A 222 -0.72 4.81 14.10
CA PHE A 222 -0.82 4.10 15.38
C PHE A 222 -2.21 3.57 15.67
N VAL A 223 -3.28 4.31 15.32
CA VAL A 223 -4.67 3.83 15.47
C VAL A 223 -4.91 2.60 14.61
N ILE A 224 -4.45 2.62 13.35
CA ILE A 224 -4.54 1.46 12.46
C ILE A 224 -3.73 0.28 13.03
N ALA A 225 -2.50 0.51 13.48
CA ALA A 225 -1.66 -0.53 14.06
C ALA A 225 -2.30 -1.16 15.31
N LEU A 226 -2.87 -0.36 16.22
CA LEU A 226 -3.62 -0.86 17.37
C LEU A 226 -4.86 -1.66 16.96
N SER A 227 -5.54 -1.23 15.91
CA SER A 227 -6.72 -1.94 15.39
C SER A 227 -6.36 -3.32 14.86
N PHE A 228 -5.25 -3.45 14.11
CA PHE A 228 -4.75 -4.75 13.65
C PHE A 228 -4.17 -5.62 14.78
N TRP A 229 -3.64 -4.99 15.83
CA TRP A 229 -3.14 -5.73 17.01
C TRP A 229 -4.25 -6.47 17.76
N VAL A 230 -5.42 -5.84 17.90
CA VAL A 230 -6.55 -6.38 18.65
C VAL A 230 -7.39 -7.37 17.83
N GLN A 231 -7.24 -7.37 16.51
CA GLN A 231 -8.06 -8.20 15.62
C GLN A 231 -7.61 -9.67 15.66
N PRO A 232 -8.44 -10.60 16.15
CA PRO A 232 -8.13 -12.03 16.10
C PRO A 232 -8.46 -12.54 14.70
N TYR A 233 -7.46 -12.99 13.97
CA TYR A 233 -7.60 -13.79 12.75
C TYR A 233 -6.90 -15.12 12.93
#